data_95a310ce78ec8629691b25f02157337a
#
_entry.id   95a310ce78ec8629691b25f02157337a
#
_cell.length_a   1.000
_cell.length_b   1.000
_cell.length_c   1.000
_cell.angle_alpha   90.00
_cell.angle_beta   90.00
_cell.angle_gamma   90.00
#
_symmetry.space_group_name_H-M   'P 1'
#
loop_
_entity.id
_entity.type
_entity.pdbx_description
1 polymer ?
#
loop_
_entity_poly.entity_id
_entity_poly.type
_entity_poly.pdbx_seq_one_letter_code
_entity_poly.pdbx_strand_id
1 'polypeptide(L)'
;VFTPYYKNLGFIWDSYKLIEFDRNVNLKLISYYYEKVPALEEMGFIKQDLIDFLQKSADELIKEFALKIDNYKVDRDFFDKNATSTLAVHLRFGLISPREAFNKIKELRSGSENKEFFIRELFWREFYNYILYHFPRSEFENLNGINVNWNEDETVFQKWCEGKTGVPIID
;
A
#
# COMPACT_ATOMS: atom_id res chain seq x y z
N VAL A 1 18.01 1.52 11.95
CA VAL A 1 16.86 0.67 12.31
C VAL A 1 16.26 -0.01 11.08
N PHE A 2 15.90 0.70 10.00
CA PHE A 2 15.34 0.11 8.78
C PHE A 2 16.35 -0.76 8.00
N THR A 3 17.60 -0.34 7.85
CA THR A 3 18.57 -1.05 7.00
C THR A 3 18.84 -2.49 7.43
N PRO A 4 19.05 -2.81 8.73
CA PRO A 4 19.15 -4.21 9.16
C PRO A 4 17.87 -5.01 8.92
N TYR A 5 16.70 -4.42 9.15
CA TYR A 5 15.42 -5.04 8.89
C TYR A 5 15.26 -5.39 7.39
N TYR A 6 15.54 -4.43 6.52
CA TYR A 6 15.50 -4.60 5.06
C TYR A 6 16.36 -5.77 4.58
N LYS A 7 17.62 -5.86 5.06
CA LYS A 7 18.55 -6.94 4.68
C LYS A 7 18.04 -8.32 5.13
N ASN A 8 17.52 -8.42 6.35
CA ASN A 8 16.99 -9.67 6.88
C ASN A 8 15.70 -10.09 6.19
N LEU A 9 14.77 -9.16 5.96
CA LEU A 9 13.51 -9.45 5.29
C LEU A 9 13.73 -9.85 3.83
N GLY A 10 14.67 -9.19 3.13
CA GLY A 10 15.03 -9.54 1.77
C GLY A 10 15.50 -10.99 1.65
N PHE A 11 16.38 -11.44 2.56
CA PHE A 11 16.81 -12.83 2.61
C PHE A 11 15.66 -13.82 2.85
N ILE A 12 14.74 -13.48 3.77
CA ILE A 12 13.58 -14.32 4.07
C ILE A 12 12.64 -14.40 2.85
N TRP A 13 12.37 -13.29 2.19
CA TRP A 13 11.46 -13.26 1.05
C TRP A 13 12.04 -13.93 -0.19
N ASP A 14 13.34 -13.86 -0.41
CA ASP A 14 14.01 -14.58 -1.50
C ASP A 14 13.90 -16.10 -1.36
N SER A 15 13.89 -16.61 -0.11
CA SER A 15 13.74 -18.04 0.19
C SER A 15 12.28 -18.49 0.27
N TYR A 16 11.32 -17.56 0.34
CA TYR A 16 9.91 -17.88 0.54
C TYR A 16 9.25 -18.35 -0.76
N LYS A 17 8.65 -19.53 -0.71
CA LYS A 17 7.80 -20.03 -1.78
C LYS A 17 6.35 -19.64 -1.51
N LEU A 18 5.68 -19.08 -2.50
CA LEU A 18 4.25 -18.85 -2.42
C LEU A 18 3.52 -20.18 -2.26
N ILE A 19 2.59 -20.25 -1.32
CA ILE A 19 1.71 -21.40 -1.16
C ILE A 19 0.65 -21.29 -2.25
N GLU A 20 0.64 -22.27 -3.17
CA GLU A 20 -0.46 -22.39 -4.11
C GLU A 20 -1.66 -22.99 -3.38
N PHE A 21 -2.72 -22.22 -3.27
CA PHE A 21 -3.98 -22.73 -2.76
C PHE A 21 -4.73 -23.46 -3.87
N ASP A 22 -5.18 -24.68 -3.58
CA ASP A 22 -6.10 -25.37 -4.46
C ASP A 22 -7.42 -24.57 -4.54
N ARG A 23 -7.67 -23.97 -5.71
CA ARG A 23 -8.89 -23.19 -5.97
C ARG A 23 -10.14 -24.06 -6.02
N ASN A 24 -9.99 -25.38 -6.00
CA ASN A 24 -11.08 -26.37 -6.02
C ASN A 24 -11.58 -26.73 -4.60
N VAL A 25 -11.23 -25.95 -3.57
CA VAL A 25 -11.81 -26.12 -2.24
C VAL A 25 -13.33 -26.07 -2.35
N ASN A 26 -13.99 -27.18 -2.04
CA ASN A 26 -15.41 -27.32 -2.13
C ASN A 26 -16.11 -26.51 -1.02
N LEU A 27 -16.50 -25.27 -1.33
CA LEU A 27 -17.13 -24.34 -0.41
C LEU A 27 -18.60 -24.70 -0.08
N LYS A 28 -19.04 -25.94 -0.37
CA LYS A 28 -20.41 -26.41 -0.03
C LYS A 28 -20.80 -26.24 1.44
N LEU A 29 -19.81 -26.14 2.34
CA LEU A 29 -20.04 -25.90 3.76
C LEU A 29 -20.47 -24.45 4.09
N ILE A 30 -20.20 -23.48 3.20
CA ILE A 30 -20.50 -22.06 3.45
C ILE A 30 -21.97 -21.74 3.13
N SER A 31 -22.63 -22.53 2.29
CA SER A 31 -24.04 -22.29 1.91
C SER A 31 -25.03 -22.37 3.08
N TYR A 32 -24.64 -22.98 4.20
CA TYR A 32 -25.50 -23.15 5.37
C TYR A 32 -25.59 -21.90 6.27
N TYR A 33 -24.64 -20.95 6.13
CA TYR A 33 -24.56 -19.71 6.93
C TYR A 33 -24.58 -18.46 6.04
N TYR A 34 -25.30 -18.53 4.92
CA TYR A 34 -25.36 -17.39 4.01
C TYR A 34 -26.27 -16.30 4.61
N GLU A 35 -25.66 -15.41 5.37
CA GLU A 35 -26.29 -14.13 5.67
C GLU A 35 -26.09 -13.19 4.47
N LYS A 36 -27.15 -12.50 4.08
CA LYS A 36 -27.06 -11.48 3.02
C LYS A 36 -26.02 -10.43 3.43
N VAL A 37 -24.98 -10.26 2.61
CA VAL A 37 -24.04 -9.15 2.81
C VAL A 37 -24.83 -7.85 2.72
N PRO A 38 -24.82 -6.99 3.75
CA PRO A 38 -25.54 -5.73 3.70
C PRO A 38 -25.00 -4.83 2.59
N ALA A 39 -25.85 -4.04 1.94
CA ALA A 39 -25.44 -3.02 1.01
C ALA A 39 -24.69 -1.90 1.75
N LEU A 40 -23.82 -1.17 1.07
CA LEU A 40 -23.04 -0.08 1.67
C LEU A 40 -23.95 0.97 2.30
N GLU A 41 -25.08 1.27 1.67
CA GLU A 41 -26.08 2.20 2.16
C GLU A 41 -26.74 1.71 3.46
N GLU A 42 -26.98 0.40 3.58
CA GLU A 42 -27.51 -0.22 4.82
C GLU A 42 -26.49 -0.11 5.97
N MET A 43 -25.19 -0.03 5.65
CA MET A 43 -24.11 0.19 6.59
C MET A 43 -23.85 1.68 6.92
N GLY A 44 -24.62 2.60 6.34
CA GLY A 44 -24.52 4.05 6.57
C GLY A 44 -23.53 4.77 5.66
N PHE A 45 -23.01 4.13 4.62
CA PHE A 45 -22.15 4.80 3.65
C PHE A 45 -22.99 5.57 2.63
N ILE A 46 -22.58 6.80 2.33
CA ILE A 46 -23.17 7.59 1.26
C ILE A 46 -22.55 7.14 -0.05
N LYS A 47 -23.38 6.82 -1.05
CA LYS A 47 -22.91 6.51 -2.40
C LYS A 47 -22.13 7.71 -2.95
N GLN A 48 -20.88 7.50 -3.30
CA GLN A 48 -20.04 8.48 -3.97
C GLN A 48 -19.65 7.93 -5.34
N ASP A 49 -19.57 8.82 -6.33
CA ASP A 49 -18.95 8.49 -7.62
C ASP A 49 -17.43 8.41 -7.40
N LEU A 50 -16.99 7.32 -6.80
CA LEU A 50 -15.57 7.06 -6.60
C LEU A 50 -14.92 6.87 -7.96
N ILE A 51 -13.81 7.56 -8.18
CA ILE A 51 -12.89 7.23 -9.26
C ILE A 51 -12.59 5.74 -9.14
N ASP A 52 -12.77 5.02 -10.22
CA ASP A 52 -12.78 3.57 -10.24
C ASP A 52 -11.36 3.01 -10.08
N PHE A 53 -10.80 3.12 -8.88
CA PHE A 53 -9.47 2.65 -8.52
C PHE A 53 -9.31 1.13 -8.62
N LEU A 54 -10.43 0.40 -8.74
CA LEU A 54 -10.45 -1.06 -8.78
C LEU A 54 -10.84 -1.63 -10.14
N GLN A 55 -10.95 -0.80 -11.18
CA GLN A 55 -11.24 -1.28 -12.55
C GLN A 55 -10.20 -2.27 -13.05
N LYS A 56 -8.93 -2.10 -12.63
CA LYS A 56 -7.83 -2.93 -13.05
C LYS A 56 -7.44 -3.91 -11.95
N SER A 57 -7.16 -5.13 -12.33
CA SER A 57 -6.55 -6.11 -11.43
C SER A 57 -5.11 -5.72 -11.08
N ALA A 58 -4.58 -6.27 -9.98
CA ALA A 58 -3.19 -6.06 -9.60
C ALA A 58 -2.21 -6.51 -10.71
N ASP A 59 -2.56 -7.56 -11.45
CA ASP A 59 -1.74 -8.07 -12.56
C ASP A 59 -1.67 -7.09 -13.73
N GLU A 60 -2.79 -6.45 -14.07
CA GLU A 60 -2.83 -5.42 -15.10
C GLU A 60 -2.00 -4.20 -14.70
N LEU A 61 -2.12 -3.76 -13.44
CA LEU A 61 -1.32 -2.65 -12.90
C LEU A 61 0.18 -2.96 -12.90
N ILE A 62 0.58 -4.20 -12.58
CA ILE A 62 1.99 -4.60 -12.64
C ILE A 62 2.49 -4.62 -14.10
N LYS A 63 1.68 -5.10 -15.05
CA LYS A 63 2.05 -5.05 -16.48
C LYS A 63 2.22 -3.61 -16.97
N GLU A 64 1.34 -2.70 -16.60
CA GLU A 64 1.46 -1.28 -16.92
C GLU A 64 2.69 -0.65 -16.26
N PHE A 65 2.95 -1.00 -15.00
CA PHE A 65 4.12 -0.54 -14.28
C PHE A 65 5.42 -1.04 -14.89
N ALA A 66 5.43 -2.25 -15.45
CA ALA A 66 6.59 -2.80 -16.14
C ALA A 66 7.06 -1.95 -17.33
N LEU A 67 6.17 -1.17 -17.95
CA LEU A 67 6.50 -0.27 -19.07
C LEU A 67 7.22 1.02 -18.62
N LYS A 68 7.16 1.35 -17.35
CA LYS A 68 7.70 2.61 -16.79
C LYS A 68 8.69 2.41 -15.64
N ILE A 69 8.91 1.19 -15.20
CA ILE A 69 9.76 0.87 -14.06
C ILE A 69 11.23 1.27 -14.27
N ASP A 70 11.70 1.34 -15.51
CA ASP A 70 13.10 1.64 -15.83
C ASP A 70 13.54 3.05 -15.41
N ASN A 71 12.60 3.97 -15.19
CA ASN A 71 12.86 5.32 -14.70
C ASN A 71 12.29 5.55 -13.30
N TYR A 72 11.74 4.52 -12.66
CA TYR A 72 10.98 4.65 -11.41
C TYR A 72 11.73 5.40 -10.31
N LYS A 73 13.02 5.13 -10.14
CA LYS A 73 13.86 5.77 -9.10
C LYS A 73 13.83 7.30 -9.17
N VAL A 74 13.81 7.85 -10.39
CA VAL A 74 13.82 9.30 -10.62
C VAL A 74 12.40 9.84 -10.73
N ASP A 75 11.59 9.19 -11.56
CA ASP A 75 10.28 9.72 -11.96
C ASP A 75 9.25 9.69 -10.82
N ARG A 76 9.42 8.82 -9.81
CA ARG A 76 8.54 8.75 -8.63
C ARG A 76 8.45 10.04 -7.82
N ASP A 77 9.46 10.88 -7.90
CA ASP A 77 9.53 12.14 -7.14
C ASP A 77 8.86 13.32 -7.88
N PHE A 78 8.37 13.09 -9.09
CA PHE A 78 7.67 14.10 -9.89
C PHE A 78 6.16 13.85 -9.89
N PHE A 79 5.38 14.76 -9.30
CA PHE A 79 3.94 14.61 -9.14
C PHE A 79 3.15 14.69 -10.45
N ASP A 80 3.67 15.36 -11.45
CA ASP A 80 3.10 15.47 -12.80
C ASP A 80 3.27 14.19 -13.63
N LYS A 81 4.10 13.24 -13.17
CA LYS A 81 4.36 11.98 -13.87
C LYS A 81 3.53 10.82 -13.33
N ASN A 82 2.90 10.08 -14.22
CA ASN A 82 2.28 8.79 -13.86
C ASN A 82 3.35 7.69 -13.75
N ALA A 83 4.22 7.79 -12.75
CA ALA A 83 5.40 6.92 -12.60
C ALA A 83 5.22 5.78 -11.58
N THR A 84 4.16 5.81 -10.78
CA THR A 84 3.93 4.82 -9.71
C THR A 84 3.16 3.60 -10.22
N SER A 85 3.19 2.53 -9.42
CA SER A 85 2.50 1.27 -9.73
C SER A 85 0.98 1.32 -9.51
N THR A 86 0.49 2.30 -8.74
CA THR A 86 -0.91 2.41 -8.28
C THR A 86 -1.43 1.19 -7.50
N LEU A 87 -0.55 0.32 -7.00
CA LEU A 87 -0.90 -0.91 -6.27
C LEU A 87 -1.37 -0.67 -4.82
N ALA A 88 -1.31 0.58 -4.31
CA ALA A 88 -1.54 0.86 -2.90
C ALA A 88 -2.90 0.35 -2.40
N VAL A 89 -3.97 0.55 -3.17
CA VAL A 89 -5.33 0.09 -2.82
C VAL A 89 -5.38 -1.44 -2.80
N HIS A 90 -4.81 -2.10 -3.80
CA HIS A 90 -4.76 -3.57 -3.89
C HIS A 90 -4.00 -4.20 -2.73
N LEU A 91 -2.86 -3.59 -2.35
CA LEU A 91 -2.09 -4.02 -1.17
C LEU A 91 -2.84 -3.75 0.14
N ARG A 92 -3.57 -2.63 0.25
CA ARG A 92 -4.34 -2.27 1.44
C ARG A 92 -5.46 -3.26 1.70
N PHE A 93 -6.19 -3.65 0.66
CA PHE A 93 -7.35 -4.55 0.77
C PHE A 93 -7.02 -6.02 0.53
N GLY A 94 -5.73 -6.37 0.40
CA GLY A 94 -5.29 -7.76 0.27
C GLY A 94 -5.67 -8.41 -1.07
N LEU A 95 -5.93 -7.62 -2.12
CA LEU A 95 -6.19 -8.12 -3.48
C LEU A 95 -4.91 -8.67 -4.14
N ILE A 96 -3.76 -8.28 -3.62
CA ILE A 96 -2.45 -8.88 -3.87
C ILE A 96 -1.66 -8.87 -2.58
N SER A 97 -0.92 -9.94 -2.29
CA SER A 97 -0.02 -9.95 -1.14
C SER A 97 1.28 -9.18 -1.44
N PRO A 98 1.91 -8.55 -0.43
CA PRO A 98 3.22 -7.91 -0.63
C PRO A 98 4.29 -8.86 -1.18
N ARG A 99 4.25 -10.14 -0.78
CA ARG A 99 5.20 -11.17 -1.25
C ARG A 99 4.95 -11.55 -2.71
N GLU A 100 3.70 -11.62 -3.12
CA GLU A 100 3.34 -11.85 -4.52
C GLU A 100 3.76 -10.65 -5.38
N ALA A 101 3.50 -9.44 -4.95
CA ALA A 101 3.97 -8.23 -5.62
C ALA A 101 5.50 -8.21 -5.75
N PHE A 102 6.22 -8.55 -4.67
CA PHE A 102 7.68 -8.69 -4.68
C PHE A 102 8.17 -9.66 -5.76
N ASN A 103 7.61 -10.88 -5.81
CA ASN A 103 8.02 -11.89 -6.78
C ASN A 103 7.74 -11.43 -8.22
N LYS A 104 6.55 -10.91 -8.48
CA LYS A 104 6.18 -10.41 -9.81
C LYS A 104 7.09 -9.27 -10.28
N ILE A 105 7.46 -8.34 -9.38
CA ILE A 105 8.39 -7.24 -9.72
C ILE A 105 9.81 -7.77 -9.97
N LYS A 106 10.28 -8.76 -9.21
CA LYS A 106 11.59 -9.36 -9.45
C LYS A 106 11.70 -10.02 -10.83
N GLU A 107 10.62 -10.59 -11.34
CA GLU A 107 10.56 -11.27 -12.64
C GLU A 107 10.51 -10.28 -13.82
N LEU A 108 10.23 -8.99 -13.59
CA LEU A 108 10.19 -8.02 -14.68
C LEU A 108 11.55 -7.88 -15.36
N ARG A 109 11.52 -7.73 -16.70
CA ARG A 109 12.70 -7.43 -17.50
C ARG A 109 13.05 -5.94 -17.40
N SER A 110 13.75 -5.58 -16.36
CA SER A 110 14.17 -4.21 -16.09
C SER A 110 15.52 -4.20 -15.38
N GLY A 111 16.19 -3.06 -15.40
CA GLY A 111 17.42 -2.84 -14.63
C GLY A 111 17.21 -3.13 -13.14
N SER A 112 18.19 -3.78 -12.50
CA SER A 112 18.09 -4.20 -11.10
C SER A 112 17.84 -3.04 -10.14
N GLU A 113 18.42 -1.87 -10.39
CA GLU A 113 18.36 -0.71 -9.50
C GLU A 113 16.94 -0.18 -9.32
N ASN A 114 16.19 0.05 -10.38
CA ASN A 114 14.83 0.58 -10.30
C ASN A 114 13.86 -0.41 -9.63
N LYS A 115 14.03 -1.72 -9.90
CA LYS A 115 13.28 -2.78 -9.18
C LYS A 115 13.58 -2.76 -7.69
N GLU A 116 14.85 -2.63 -7.33
CA GLU A 116 15.30 -2.55 -5.93
C GLU A 116 14.66 -1.35 -5.21
N PHE A 117 14.59 -0.18 -5.85
CA PHE A 117 13.92 0.98 -5.30
C PHE A 117 12.43 0.72 -5.04
N PHE A 118 11.72 0.08 -5.96
CA PHE A 118 10.31 -0.27 -5.74
C PHE A 118 10.14 -1.32 -4.63
N ILE A 119 10.94 -2.38 -4.65
CA ILE A 119 10.92 -3.43 -3.63
C ILE A 119 11.16 -2.84 -2.23
N ARG A 120 12.03 -1.85 -2.13
CA ARG A 120 12.30 -1.14 -0.89
C ARG A 120 11.05 -0.45 -0.31
N GLU A 121 10.14 0.04 -1.16
CA GLU A 121 8.87 0.62 -0.70
C GLU A 121 7.94 -0.45 -0.11
N LEU A 122 7.90 -1.65 -0.68
CA LEU A 122 7.17 -2.78 -0.09
C LEU A 122 7.74 -3.13 1.29
N PHE A 123 9.05 -3.09 1.45
CA PHE A 123 9.70 -3.39 2.73
C PHE A 123 9.51 -2.28 3.76
N TRP A 124 9.43 -1.01 3.36
CA TRP A 124 9.03 0.08 4.24
C TRP A 124 7.62 -0.15 4.80
N ARG A 125 6.69 -0.57 3.96
CA ARG A 125 5.32 -0.92 4.41
C ARG A 125 5.35 -2.01 5.48
N GLU A 126 6.08 -3.09 5.24
CA GLU A 126 6.21 -4.19 6.20
C GLU A 126 6.95 -3.76 7.48
N PHE A 127 7.93 -2.89 7.36
CA PHE A 127 8.63 -2.33 8.52
C PHE A 127 7.69 -1.55 9.44
N TYR A 128 6.80 -0.72 8.90
CA TYR A 128 5.83 -0.01 9.71
C TYR A 128 4.78 -0.94 10.34
N ASN A 129 4.36 -1.97 9.64
CA ASN A 129 3.52 -3.02 10.23
C ASN A 129 4.25 -3.74 11.38
N TYR A 130 5.54 -4.02 11.22
CA TYR A 130 6.37 -4.61 12.26
C TYR A 130 6.50 -3.69 13.48
N ILE A 131 6.70 -2.38 13.26
CA ILE A 131 6.73 -1.39 14.35
C ILE A 131 5.41 -1.39 15.11
N LEU A 132 4.28 -1.30 14.43
CA LEU A 132 2.96 -1.31 15.08
C LEU A 132 2.70 -2.61 15.85
N TYR A 133 3.11 -3.75 15.32
CA TYR A 133 2.98 -5.04 15.98
C TYR A 133 3.77 -5.12 17.29
N HIS A 134 5.01 -4.66 17.31
CA HIS A 134 5.87 -4.71 18.49
C HIS A 134 5.64 -3.55 19.46
N PHE A 135 5.13 -2.45 18.99
CA PHE A 135 4.87 -1.24 19.75
C PHE A 135 3.44 -0.72 19.52
N PRO A 136 2.40 -1.51 19.89
CA PRO A 136 1.00 -1.16 19.57
C PRO A 136 0.57 0.20 20.15
N ARG A 137 1.18 0.63 21.26
CA ARG A 137 0.94 1.97 21.82
C ARG A 137 1.28 3.12 20.86
N SER A 138 2.08 2.87 19.82
CA SER A 138 2.39 3.87 18.79
C SER A 138 1.18 4.34 17.99
N GLU A 139 0.04 3.66 18.13
CA GLU A 139 -1.25 4.11 17.60
C GLU A 139 -1.76 5.38 18.30
N PHE A 140 -1.42 5.54 19.59
CA PHE A 140 -1.96 6.61 20.45
C PHE A 140 -0.89 7.52 21.04
N GLU A 141 0.37 7.08 21.08
CA GLU A 141 1.47 7.75 21.75
C GLU A 141 2.72 7.84 20.88
N ASN A 142 3.52 8.85 21.10
CA ASN A 142 4.83 8.95 20.48
C ASN A 142 5.77 7.85 20.99
N LEU A 143 6.36 7.07 20.11
CA LEU A 143 7.27 5.96 20.44
C LEU A 143 8.43 6.39 21.34
N ASN A 144 8.95 7.59 21.16
CA ASN A 144 10.11 8.12 21.87
C ASN A 144 9.73 9.00 23.07
N GLY A 145 8.47 9.06 23.44
CA GLY A 145 7.99 9.91 24.56
C GLY A 145 8.19 11.41 24.33
N ILE A 146 8.44 11.83 23.08
CA ILE A 146 8.61 13.24 22.73
C ILE A 146 7.24 13.89 22.68
N ASN A 147 6.99 14.86 23.55
CA ASN A 147 5.82 15.71 23.46
C ASN A 147 6.02 16.73 22.34
N VAL A 148 5.15 16.71 21.36
CA VAL A 148 5.10 17.69 20.29
C VAL A 148 3.91 18.60 20.54
N ASN A 149 4.16 19.90 20.59
CA ASN A 149 3.07 20.88 20.60
C ASN A 149 2.51 20.97 19.18
N TRP A 150 1.39 20.32 18.95
CA TRP A 150 0.68 20.41 17.68
C TRP A 150 0.01 21.77 17.54
N ASN A 151 -0.07 22.26 16.31
CA ASN A 151 -0.87 23.43 16.03
C ASN A 151 -2.35 23.01 16.02
N GLU A 152 -3.12 23.51 16.98
CA GLU A 152 -4.55 23.22 17.16
C GLU A 152 -5.44 24.32 16.56
N ASP A 153 -4.89 25.23 15.75
CA ASP A 153 -5.65 26.29 15.09
C ASP A 153 -6.55 25.71 13.99
N GLU A 154 -7.84 25.65 14.29
CA GLU A 154 -8.87 25.14 13.39
C GLU A 154 -8.92 25.90 12.06
N THR A 155 -8.57 27.19 12.05
CA THR A 155 -8.58 27.99 10.82
C THR A 155 -7.45 27.58 9.87
N VAL A 156 -6.31 27.17 10.41
CA VAL A 156 -5.18 26.64 9.64
C VAL A 156 -5.51 25.24 9.11
N PHE A 157 -6.13 24.40 9.93
CA PHE A 157 -6.59 23.07 9.52
C PHE A 157 -7.64 23.17 8.40
N GLN A 158 -8.60 24.06 8.52
CA GLN A 158 -9.61 24.29 7.48
C GLN A 158 -8.99 24.73 6.14
N LYS A 159 -8.00 25.63 6.16
CA LYS A 159 -7.26 26.02 4.96
C LYS A 159 -6.53 24.83 4.31
N TRP A 160 -5.97 23.94 5.13
CA TRP A 160 -5.36 22.70 4.63
C TRP A 160 -6.39 21.79 3.98
N CYS A 161 -7.56 21.59 4.59
CA CYS A 161 -8.64 20.79 4.01
C CYS A 161 -9.17 21.38 2.68
N GLU A 162 -9.11 22.70 2.52
CA GLU A 162 -9.60 23.40 1.34
C GLU A 162 -8.52 23.60 0.24
N GLY A 163 -7.28 23.14 0.46
CA GLY A 163 -6.16 23.40 -0.46
C GLY A 163 -5.85 24.90 -0.57
N LYS A 164 -5.86 25.64 0.55
CA LYS A 164 -5.67 27.08 0.62
C LYS A 164 -4.59 27.49 1.63
N THR A 165 -3.58 26.67 1.80
CA THR A 165 -2.49 26.97 2.74
C THR A 165 -1.55 28.06 2.24
N GLY A 166 -1.55 28.31 0.91
CA GLY A 166 -0.61 29.19 0.23
C GLY A 166 0.73 28.53 -0.08
N VAL A 167 0.85 27.22 0.13
CA VAL A 167 2.03 26.43 -0.21
C VAL A 167 1.68 25.50 -1.38
N PRO A 168 2.13 25.79 -2.62
CA PRO A 168 1.64 25.11 -3.83
C PRO A 168 1.78 23.59 -3.84
N ILE A 169 2.72 23.03 -3.10
CA ILE A 169 2.88 21.55 -3.00
C ILE A 169 1.90 20.91 -2.01
N ILE A 170 1.29 21.71 -1.14
CA ILE A 170 0.29 21.25 -0.16
C ILE A 170 -1.11 21.44 -0.72
N ASP A 171 -1.34 22.54 -1.46
CA ASP A 171 -2.58 22.94 -2.09
C ASP A 171 -2.84 22.18 -3.41
#